data_1d749da4b87606c738a39099636277da
#
_entry.id   1d749da4b87606c738a39099636277da
#
_cell.length_a   1.000
_cell.length_b   1.000
_cell.length_c   1.000
_cell.angle_alpha   90.00
_cell.angle_beta   90.00
_cell.angle_gamma   90.00
#
_symmetry.space_group_name_H-M   'P 1'
#
loop_
_entity.id
_entity.type
_entity.pdbx_description
1 polymer ?
#
loop_
_entity_poly.entity_id
_entity_poly.type
_entity_poly.pdbx_seq_one_letter_code
_entity_poly.pdbx_strand_id
1 'polypeptide(L)'
;MRIASNIIDTIKAKADIVEVVGEYVHLTKKGQSYIGLCPFHNDSTPSLTVSSAKGNYKCFACDASGDVIKFLQDYLKISFVEAVKMLAKKY
;
A
#
# COMPACT_ATOMS: atom_id res chain seq x y z
N MET A 1 8.50 14.92 14.54
CA MET A 1 8.87 15.58 13.28
C MET A 1 7.66 15.83 12.42
N ARG A 2 7.58 17.01 11.85
CA ARG A 2 6.45 17.38 11.00
C ARG A 2 6.89 17.38 9.53
N ILE A 3 6.13 16.69 8.69
CA ILE A 3 6.41 16.60 7.25
C ILE A 3 5.43 17.48 6.51
N ALA A 4 5.94 18.33 5.61
CA ALA A 4 5.09 19.22 4.84
C ALA A 4 4.16 18.42 3.91
N SER A 5 2.90 18.86 3.79
CA SER A 5 1.91 18.13 3.01
C SER A 5 2.29 18.02 1.53
N ASN A 6 2.98 19.03 0.96
CA ASN A 6 3.40 18.97 -0.43
C ASN A 6 4.45 17.87 -0.66
N ILE A 7 5.29 17.59 0.34
CA ILE A 7 6.25 16.50 0.25
C ILE A 7 5.52 15.16 0.27
N ILE A 8 4.53 15.02 1.14
CA ILE A 8 3.71 13.82 1.24
C ILE A 8 3.00 13.56 -0.08
N ASP A 9 2.37 14.58 -0.66
CA ASP A 9 1.67 14.46 -1.92
C ASP A 9 2.61 14.07 -3.05
N THR A 10 3.81 14.62 -3.08
CA THR A 10 4.81 14.30 -4.08
C THR A 10 5.23 12.83 -3.97
N ILE A 11 5.47 12.36 -2.75
CA ILE A 11 5.85 10.97 -2.51
C ILE A 11 4.74 10.03 -2.94
N LYS A 12 3.48 10.33 -2.59
CA LYS A 12 2.33 9.51 -3.00
C LYS A 12 2.20 9.45 -4.52
N ALA A 13 2.44 10.57 -5.19
CA ALA A 13 2.35 10.63 -6.64
C ALA A 13 3.44 9.80 -7.33
N LYS A 14 4.62 9.75 -6.74
CA LYS A 14 5.75 8.99 -7.29
C LYS A 14 5.71 7.51 -6.91
N ALA A 15 5.19 7.19 -5.73
CA ALA A 15 5.19 5.82 -5.22
C ALA A 15 4.21 4.95 -6.01
N ASP A 16 4.68 3.79 -6.44
CA ASP A 16 3.84 2.80 -7.10
C ASP A 16 3.36 1.81 -6.04
N ILE A 17 2.08 1.90 -5.67
CA ILE A 17 1.52 1.05 -4.62
C ILE A 17 1.63 -0.43 -4.99
N VAL A 18 1.51 -0.78 -6.26
CA VAL A 18 1.64 -2.17 -6.70
C VAL A 18 3.07 -2.67 -6.45
N GLU A 19 4.07 -1.84 -6.72
CA GLU A 19 5.46 -2.19 -6.47
C GLU A 19 5.73 -2.35 -4.97
N VAL A 20 5.24 -1.40 -4.16
CA VAL A 20 5.47 -1.43 -2.71
C VAL A 20 4.77 -2.63 -2.07
N VAL A 21 3.49 -2.82 -2.36
CA VAL A 21 2.74 -3.95 -1.81
C VAL A 21 3.30 -5.27 -2.33
N GLY A 22 3.72 -5.29 -3.59
CA GLY A 22 4.27 -6.48 -4.22
C GLY A 22 5.58 -6.98 -3.59
N GLU A 23 6.28 -6.15 -2.84
CA GLU A 23 7.46 -6.57 -2.08
C GLU A 23 7.09 -7.49 -0.92
N TYR A 24 5.87 -7.41 -0.41
CA TYR A 24 5.42 -8.14 0.76
C TYR A 24 4.33 -9.17 0.46
N VAL A 25 3.57 -8.94 -0.60
CA VAL A 25 2.41 -9.75 -0.96
C VAL A 25 2.53 -10.11 -2.44
N HIS A 26 2.36 -11.40 -2.75
CA HIS A 26 2.35 -11.82 -4.14
C HIS A 26 1.07 -11.30 -4.82
N LEU A 27 1.23 -10.45 -5.82
CA LEU A 27 0.11 -9.87 -6.55
C LEU A 27 0.03 -10.42 -7.95
N THR A 28 -1.19 -10.68 -8.41
CA THR A 28 -1.46 -11.14 -9.76
C THR A 28 -2.32 -10.09 -10.47
N LYS A 29 -1.91 -9.68 -11.65
CA LYS A 29 -2.66 -8.70 -12.42
C LYS A 29 -3.98 -9.29 -12.89
N LYS A 30 -5.07 -8.54 -12.69
CA LYS A 30 -6.39 -8.93 -13.14
C LYS A 30 -7.13 -7.69 -13.63
N GLY A 31 -7.25 -7.55 -14.95
CA GLY A 31 -7.79 -6.34 -15.56
C GLY A 31 -6.87 -5.16 -15.28
N GLN A 32 -7.41 -4.10 -14.69
CA GLN A 32 -6.66 -2.91 -14.32
C GLN A 32 -6.25 -2.90 -12.85
N SER A 33 -6.48 -4.01 -12.16
CA SER A 33 -6.15 -4.13 -10.75
C SER A 33 -5.21 -5.30 -10.51
N TYR A 34 -4.71 -5.40 -9.29
CA TYR A 34 -3.88 -6.51 -8.85
C TYR A 34 -4.53 -7.13 -7.64
N ILE A 35 -4.54 -8.46 -7.56
CA ILE A 35 -5.14 -9.17 -6.45
C ILE A 35 -4.13 -10.09 -5.76
N GLY A 36 -4.36 -10.35 -4.49
CA GLY A 36 -3.51 -11.23 -3.71
C GLY A 36 -4.16 -11.60 -2.38
N LEU A 37 -3.46 -12.42 -1.61
CA LEU A 37 -3.92 -12.78 -0.27
C LEU A 37 -3.68 -11.61 0.67
N CYS A 38 -4.69 -11.25 1.45
CA CYS A 38 -4.58 -10.13 2.39
C CYS A 38 -3.60 -10.47 3.52
N PRO A 39 -2.59 -9.63 3.79
CA PRO A 39 -1.63 -9.89 4.85
C PRO A 39 -2.11 -9.50 6.24
N PHE A 40 -3.30 -8.87 6.35
CA PHE A 40 -3.80 -8.36 7.62
C PHE A 40 -4.69 -9.36 8.35
N HIS A 41 -5.02 -10.48 7.72
CA HIS A 41 -5.75 -11.57 8.35
C HIS A 41 -5.39 -12.88 7.66
N ASN A 42 -5.82 -13.99 8.24
CA ASN A 42 -5.58 -15.30 7.65
C ASN A 42 -6.52 -15.48 6.45
N ASP A 43 -5.97 -15.33 5.25
CA ASP A 43 -6.73 -15.31 4.00
C ASP A 43 -6.38 -16.53 3.16
N SER A 44 -7.37 -17.31 2.78
CA SER A 44 -7.18 -18.48 1.93
C SER A 44 -7.61 -18.24 0.49
N THR A 45 -8.29 -17.13 0.24
CA THR A 45 -8.79 -16.74 -1.07
C THR A 45 -8.35 -15.31 -1.36
N PRO A 46 -7.87 -15.00 -2.56
CA PRO A 46 -7.43 -13.63 -2.86
C PRO A 46 -8.57 -12.61 -2.67
N SER A 47 -8.44 -11.77 -1.65
CA SER A 47 -9.41 -10.73 -1.32
C SER A 47 -8.82 -9.33 -1.36
N LEU A 48 -7.49 -9.22 -1.38
CA LEU A 48 -6.82 -7.93 -1.44
C LEU A 48 -6.78 -7.46 -2.89
N THR A 49 -7.30 -6.25 -3.12
CA THR A 49 -7.27 -5.60 -4.43
C THR A 49 -6.44 -4.33 -4.34
N VAL A 50 -5.49 -4.17 -5.25
CA VAL A 50 -4.62 -2.99 -5.32
C VAL A 50 -4.86 -2.30 -6.64
N SER A 51 -5.15 -1.00 -6.60
CA SER A 51 -5.39 -0.20 -7.79
C SER A 51 -4.21 0.74 -8.02
N SER A 52 -3.47 0.52 -9.11
CA SER A 52 -2.38 1.40 -9.50
C SER A 52 -2.92 2.78 -9.90
N ALA A 53 -4.05 2.81 -10.61
CA ALA A 53 -4.64 4.06 -11.07
C ALA A 53 -5.10 4.95 -9.92
N LYS A 54 -5.69 4.35 -8.89
CA LYS A 54 -6.19 5.10 -7.73
C LYS A 54 -5.15 5.25 -6.62
N GLY A 55 -4.08 4.47 -6.67
CA GLY A 55 -3.04 4.51 -5.64
C GLY A 55 -3.52 4.00 -4.28
N ASN A 56 -4.46 3.06 -4.27
CA ASN A 56 -5.01 2.54 -3.02
C ASN A 56 -5.18 1.02 -3.07
N TYR A 57 -5.46 0.46 -1.91
CA TYR A 57 -5.77 -0.96 -1.76
C TYR A 57 -7.03 -1.15 -0.94
N LYS A 58 -7.66 -2.30 -1.11
CA LYS A 58 -8.80 -2.69 -0.28
C LYS A 58 -8.87 -4.21 -0.19
N CYS A 59 -9.11 -4.71 1.02
CA CYS A 59 -9.42 -6.11 1.24
C CYS A 59 -10.93 -6.26 1.39
N PHE A 60 -11.55 -7.03 0.51
CA PHE A 60 -13.00 -7.22 0.56
C PHE A 60 -13.44 -8.21 1.64
N ALA A 61 -12.51 -8.89 2.28
CA ALA A 61 -12.83 -9.81 3.38
C ALA A 61 -12.81 -9.13 4.74
N CYS A 62 -11.80 -8.27 5.01
CA CYS A 62 -11.66 -7.65 6.33
C CYS A 62 -11.79 -6.12 6.31
N ASP A 63 -12.12 -5.54 5.16
CA ASP A 63 -12.29 -4.09 4.96
C ASP A 63 -11.04 -3.25 5.21
N ALA A 64 -9.87 -3.84 5.33
CA ALA A 64 -8.63 -3.07 5.37
C ALA A 64 -8.49 -2.29 4.07
N SER A 65 -8.20 -1.00 4.17
CA SER A 65 -8.07 -0.15 2.99
C SER A 65 -7.20 1.06 3.29
N GLY A 66 -6.67 1.69 2.25
CA GLY A 66 -5.88 2.90 2.39
C GLY A 66 -4.94 3.09 1.22
N ASP A 67 -4.02 4.04 1.38
CA ASP A 67 -2.99 4.34 0.40
C ASP A 67 -1.70 3.58 0.71
N VAL A 68 -0.64 3.89 -0.05
CA VAL A 68 0.65 3.23 0.11
C VAL A 68 1.25 3.47 1.50
N ILE A 69 1.06 4.68 2.05
CA ILE A 69 1.58 5.01 3.39
C ILE A 69 0.85 4.19 4.45
N LYS A 70 -0.47 4.14 4.36
CA LYS A 70 -1.28 3.36 5.30
C LYS A 70 -0.93 1.88 5.25
N PHE A 71 -0.67 1.34 4.07
CA PHE A 71 -0.26 -0.06 3.94
C PHE A 71 1.01 -0.33 4.74
N LEU A 72 2.02 0.53 4.59
CA LEU A 72 3.29 0.35 5.30
C LEU A 72 3.12 0.49 6.80
N GLN A 73 2.31 1.46 7.24
CA GLN A 73 2.04 1.61 8.67
C GLN A 73 1.41 0.36 9.28
N ASP A 74 0.39 -0.16 8.63
CA ASP A 74 -0.36 -1.30 9.15
C ASP A 74 0.41 -2.61 9.02
N TYR A 75 1.10 -2.81 7.90
CA TYR A 75 1.81 -4.06 7.65
C TYR A 75 3.09 -4.16 8.48
N LEU A 76 3.90 -3.10 8.50
CA LEU A 76 5.18 -3.08 9.19
C LEU A 76 5.07 -2.61 10.64
N LYS A 77 3.90 -2.12 11.06
CA LYS A 77 3.67 -1.60 12.42
C LYS A 77 4.61 -0.43 12.72
N ILE A 78 4.74 0.48 11.77
CA ILE A 78 5.61 1.66 11.88
C ILE A 78 4.78 2.93 11.91
N SER A 79 5.43 4.04 12.29
CA SER A 79 4.78 5.35 12.35
C SER A 79 4.60 5.92 10.94
N PHE A 80 3.74 6.93 10.84
CA PHE A 80 3.53 7.67 9.60
C PHE A 80 4.84 8.26 9.07
N VAL A 81 5.63 8.86 9.96
CA VAL A 81 6.93 9.47 9.58
C VAL A 81 7.88 8.41 9.04
N GLU A 82 7.95 7.25 9.68
CA GLU A 82 8.81 6.17 9.23
C GLU A 82 8.38 5.64 7.86
N ALA A 83 7.07 5.50 7.63
CA ALA A 83 6.55 5.07 6.34
C ALA A 83 6.91 6.06 5.23
N VAL A 84 6.75 7.35 5.50
CA VAL A 84 7.10 8.40 4.55
C VAL A 84 8.60 8.38 4.24
N LYS A 85 9.44 8.19 5.26
CA LYS A 85 10.89 8.12 5.06
C LYS A 85 11.29 6.94 4.20
N MET A 86 10.66 5.79 4.38
CA MET A 86 10.91 4.61 3.56
C MET A 86 10.61 4.89 2.10
N LEU A 87 9.46 5.52 1.83
CA LEU A 87 9.06 5.85 0.47
C LEU A 87 9.97 6.92 -0.14
N ALA A 88 10.35 7.92 0.65
CA ALA A 88 11.25 8.97 0.17
C ALA A 88 12.62 8.41 -0.21
N LYS A 89 13.07 7.38 0.50
CA LYS A 89 14.34 6.74 0.21
C LYS A 89 14.26 5.89 -1.06
N LYS A 90 13.10 5.31 -1.33
CA LYS A 90 12.87 4.46 -2.50
C LYS A 90 12.58 5.28 -3.76
N TYR A 91 11.91 6.41 -3.61
CA TYR A 91 11.47 7.26 -4.73
C TYR A 91 12.04 8.70 -4.64
#